data_cde7600bb66ae0d06e37986a8a16028d
#
_entry.id   cde7600bb66ae0d06e37986a8a16028d
#
_cell.length_a   1.000
_cell.length_b   1.000
_cell.length_c   1.000
_cell.angle_alpha   90.00
_cell.angle_beta   90.00
_cell.angle_gamma   90.00
#
_symmetry.space_group_name_H-M   'P 1'
#
loop_
_entity.id
_entity.type
_entity.pdbx_description
1 polymer ?
#
loop_
_entity_poly.entity_id
_entity_poly.type
_entity_poly.pdbx_seq_one_letter_code
_entity_poly.pdbx_strand_id
1 'polypeptide(L)'
;MAETIKNKDVFFNPFSKNNPVIVQILGICSVLAVTAKLEPAIVMGLSVIAVLAFANVIISLIRNTIPTNIRIIVQLVVVAGLVVVVNQLLLAFAYDVAKQLSVFIGLIITNCILMGRLEAFAMANRPWPSFLDGIGNGIGYALILIIVGFFRELLGSGTLLGMQVVPDSFYEAGYVNNGLMILPPMALIIVGCIIWVHRSINKDIE
;
A
#
# COMPACT_ATOMS: atom_id res chain seq x y z
N MET A 1 12.42 28.83 1.53
CA MET A 1 13.22 28.55 0.33
C MET A 1 12.56 27.35 -0.37
N ALA A 2 11.92 27.57 -1.52
CA ALA A 2 11.37 26.47 -2.31
C ALA A 2 12.50 25.95 -3.19
N GLU A 3 13.22 24.92 -2.69
CA GLU A 3 14.08 24.14 -3.58
C GLU A 3 13.23 23.61 -4.74
N THR A 4 13.69 23.84 -5.96
CA THR A 4 13.13 23.24 -7.16
C THR A 4 13.36 21.74 -7.09
N ILE A 5 12.46 21.02 -6.39
CA ILE A 5 12.48 19.58 -6.29
C ILE A 5 12.34 19.06 -7.72
N LYS A 6 13.38 18.41 -8.24
CA LYS A 6 13.36 17.79 -9.56
C LYS A 6 12.26 16.74 -9.58
N ASN A 7 11.22 16.92 -10.38
CA ASN A 7 10.06 16.03 -10.47
C ASN A 7 10.43 14.54 -10.67
N LYS A 8 11.56 14.26 -11.31
CA LYS A 8 12.10 12.91 -11.47
C LYS A 8 12.55 12.29 -10.16
N ASP A 9 13.17 13.07 -9.28
CA ASP A 9 13.66 12.56 -8.00
C ASP A 9 12.51 12.27 -7.04
N VAL A 10 11.42 13.03 -7.08
CA VAL A 10 10.20 12.79 -6.30
C VAL A 10 9.55 11.46 -6.68
N PHE A 11 9.54 11.13 -7.97
CA PHE A 11 8.93 9.89 -8.47
C PHE A 11 9.79 8.64 -8.20
N PHE A 12 11.12 8.74 -8.33
CA PHE A 12 12.02 7.59 -8.17
C PHE A 12 12.51 7.37 -6.73
N ASN A 13 12.47 8.38 -5.88
CA ASN A 13 12.94 8.31 -4.50
C ASN A 13 12.21 7.24 -3.66
N PRO A 14 10.86 7.06 -3.77
CA PRO A 14 10.13 6.01 -3.07
C PRO A 14 10.48 4.58 -3.49
N PHE A 15 11.07 4.40 -4.67
CA PHE A 15 11.43 3.07 -5.17
C PHE A 15 12.71 2.51 -4.53
N SER A 16 13.69 3.36 -4.23
CA SER A 16 15.01 2.92 -3.81
C SER A 16 15.39 3.40 -2.41
N LYS A 17 15.38 4.71 -2.17
CA LYS A 17 15.95 5.29 -0.94
C LYS A 17 14.93 5.56 0.16
N ASN A 18 13.66 5.85 -0.19
CA ASN A 18 12.60 6.23 0.75
C ASN A 18 11.32 5.43 0.55
N ASN A 19 11.44 4.11 0.43
CA ASN A 19 10.24 3.26 0.31
C ASN A 19 9.34 3.43 1.55
N PRO A 20 8.02 3.71 1.35
CA PRO A 20 7.12 4.00 2.46
C PRO A 20 6.97 2.84 3.45
N VAL A 21 7.05 1.59 2.98
CA VAL A 21 6.91 0.42 3.85
C VAL A 21 8.23 0.02 4.49
N ILE A 22 9.32 0.00 3.71
CA ILE A 22 10.62 -0.52 4.18
C ILE A 22 11.35 0.50 5.06
N VAL A 23 11.36 1.77 4.66
CA VAL A 23 12.14 2.81 5.33
C VAL A 23 11.29 3.59 6.34
N GLN A 24 10.07 3.98 5.94
CA GLN A 24 9.18 4.78 6.78
C GLN A 24 8.29 3.93 7.69
N ILE A 25 8.24 2.60 7.45
CA ILE A 25 7.44 1.63 8.23
C ILE A 25 5.93 2.00 8.23
N LEU A 26 5.45 2.60 7.12
CA LEU A 26 4.06 2.99 6.93
C LEU A 26 3.29 1.90 6.17
N GLY A 27 2.03 1.68 6.52
CA GLY A 27 1.15 0.74 5.82
C GLY A 27 1.28 -0.72 6.24
N ILE A 28 2.00 -1.06 7.32
CA ILE A 28 2.15 -2.44 7.80
C ILE A 28 0.80 -3.06 8.16
N CYS A 29 -0.12 -2.31 8.77
CA CYS A 29 -1.43 -2.82 9.17
C CYS A 29 -2.22 -3.38 7.98
N SER A 30 -2.20 -2.70 6.85
CA SER A 30 -2.86 -3.17 5.62
C SER A 30 -2.11 -4.31 4.95
N VAL A 31 -0.77 -4.30 4.98
CA VAL A 31 0.05 -5.43 4.51
C VAL A 31 -0.29 -6.70 5.28
N LEU A 32 -0.44 -6.65 6.59
CA LEU A 32 -0.80 -7.80 7.42
C LEU A 32 -2.19 -8.34 7.10
N ALA A 33 -3.17 -7.47 6.88
CA ALA A 33 -4.57 -7.83 6.73
C ALA A 33 -4.91 -8.36 5.33
N VAL A 34 -4.37 -7.73 4.27
CA VAL A 34 -4.84 -7.94 2.89
C VAL A 34 -4.01 -8.97 2.12
N THR A 35 -2.76 -9.22 2.52
CA THR A 35 -1.83 -10.09 1.77
C THR A 35 -2.07 -11.60 1.95
N ALA A 36 -3.19 -12.03 2.55
CA ALA A 36 -3.52 -13.45 2.64
C ALA A 36 -3.78 -14.09 1.27
N LYS A 37 -4.28 -13.30 0.30
CA LYS A 37 -4.48 -13.67 -1.10
C LYS A 37 -3.93 -12.56 -2.00
N LEU A 38 -3.43 -12.93 -3.17
CA LEU A 38 -2.80 -12.00 -4.11
C LEU A 38 -3.84 -11.11 -4.82
N GLU A 39 -5.02 -11.65 -5.15
CA GLU A 39 -6.08 -10.92 -5.83
C GLU A 39 -6.53 -9.65 -5.06
N PRO A 40 -6.98 -9.72 -3.79
CA PRO A 40 -7.33 -8.52 -3.03
C PRO A 40 -6.12 -7.61 -2.76
N ALA A 41 -4.90 -8.16 -2.69
CA ALA A 41 -3.68 -7.35 -2.50
C ALA A 41 -3.39 -6.45 -3.71
N ILE A 42 -3.57 -6.95 -4.93
CA ILE A 42 -3.39 -6.16 -6.17
C ILE A 42 -4.44 -5.05 -6.24
N VAL A 43 -5.71 -5.39 -6.03
CA VAL A 43 -6.81 -4.41 -6.10
C VAL A 43 -6.67 -3.34 -5.02
N MET A 44 -6.28 -3.75 -3.80
CA MET A 44 -5.97 -2.82 -2.71
C MET A 44 -4.82 -1.86 -3.08
N GLY A 45 -3.74 -2.40 -3.68
CA GLY A 45 -2.61 -1.60 -4.13
C GLY A 45 -3.02 -0.55 -5.16
N LEU A 46 -3.78 -0.93 -6.18
CA LEU A 46 -4.30 -0.02 -7.20
C LEU A 46 -5.24 1.04 -6.61
N SER A 47 -6.14 0.65 -5.71
CA SER A 47 -7.05 1.57 -5.03
C SER A 47 -6.30 2.61 -4.20
N VAL A 48 -5.26 2.18 -3.47
CA VAL A 48 -4.43 3.11 -2.66
C VAL A 48 -3.65 4.07 -3.56
N ILE A 49 -3.11 3.62 -4.70
CA ILE A 49 -2.43 4.51 -5.65
C ILE A 49 -3.39 5.62 -6.12
N ALA A 50 -4.59 5.25 -6.56
CA ALA A 50 -5.59 6.20 -7.04
C ALA A 50 -6.00 7.19 -5.92
N VAL A 51 -6.38 6.67 -4.76
CA VAL A 51 -6.82 7.52 -3.63
C VAL A 51 -5.69 8.43 -3.16
N LEU A 52 -4.45 7.94 -3.04
CA LEU A 52 -3.31 8.72 -2.58
C LEU A 52 -2.96 9.84 -3.56
N ALA A 53 -2.98 9.56 -4.88
CA ALA A 53 -2.70 10.56 -5.90
C ALA A 53 -3.72 11.71 -5.87
N PHE A 54 -5.02 11.39 -5.87
CA PHE A 54 -6.08 12.40 -5.84
C PHE A 54 -6.17 13.13 -4.49
N ALA A 55 -6.02 12.41 -3.36
CA ALA A 55 -6.02 13.02 -2.03
C ALA A 55 -4.89 14.03 -1.87
N ASN A 56 -3.67 13.69 -2.33
CA ASN A 56 -2.52 14.60 -2.30
C ASN A 56 -2.80 15.89 -3.07
N VAL A 57 -3.45 15.82 -4.23
CA VAL A 57 -3.81 17.01 -5.02
C VAL A 57 -4.84 17.86 -4.29
N ILE A 58 -5.93 17.25 -3.82
CA ILE A 58 -7.02 17.96 -3.13
C ILE A 58 -6.49 18.65 -1.87
N ILE A 59 -5.74 17.94 -1.03
CA ILE A 59 -5.19 18.51 0.21
C ILE A 59 -4.20 19.62 -0.09
N SER A 60 -3.35 19.47 -1.10
CA SER A 60 -2.40 20.51 -1.52
C SER A 60 -3.11 21.79 -2.01
N LEU A 61 -4.29 21.66 -2.66
CA LEU A 61 -5.10 22.81 -3.07
C LEU A 61 -5.73 23.54 -1.88
N ILE A 62 -6.22 22.80 -0.89
CA ILE A 62 -6.96 23.34 0.25
C ILE A 62 -6.02 23.73 1.40
N ARG A 63 -4.74 23.37 1.36
CA ARG A 63 -3.77 23.52 2.47
C ARG A 63 -3.76 24.89 3.14
N ASN A 64 -3.96 25.97 2.38
CA ASN A 64 -3.91 27.34 2.91
C ASN A 64 -5.18 27.72 3.71
N THR A 65 -6.27 26.96 3.55
CA THR A 65 -7.55 27.22 4.22
C THR A 65 -7.70 26.40 5.50
N ILE A 66 -6.89 25.35 5.67
CA ILE A 66 -7.04 24.40 6.78
C ILE A 66 -6.27 24.90 8.01
N PRO A 67 -6.94 25.21 9.13
CA PRO A 67 -6.26 25.51 10.40
C PRO A 67 -5.60 24.26 10.98
N THR A 68 -4.47 24.46 11.68
CA THR A 68 -3.64 23.37 12.22
C THR A 68 -4.39 22.40 13.14
N ASN A 69 -5.38 22.90 13.89
CA ASN A 69 -6.10 22.13 14.91
C ASN A 69 -7.05 21.06 14.33
N ILE A 70 -7.56 21.26 13.10
CA ILE A 70 -8.54 20.35 12.47
C ILE A 70 -7.98 19.63 11.23
N ARG A 71 -6.69 19.78 10.98
CA ARG A 71 -6.02 19.27 9.77
C ARG A 71 -6.23 17.79 9.52
N ILE A 72 -6.03 16.96 10.54
CA ILE A 72 -6.19 15.49 10.45
C ILE A 72 -7.64 15.13 10.13
N ILE A 73 -8.62 15.82 10.71
CA ILE A 73 -10.04 15.57 10.47
C ILE A 73 -10.39 15.85 9.00
N VAL A 74 -9.93 16.97 8.46
CA VAL A 74 -10.16 17.34 7.06
C VAL A 74 -9.53 16.32 6.11
N GLN A 75 -8.31 15.88 6.39
CA GLN A 75 -7.64 14.83 5.61
C GLN A 75 -8.43 13.53 5.61
N LEU A 76 -8.91 13.07 6.77
CA LEU A 76 -9.74 11.86 6.89
C LEU A 76 -11.05 11.98 6.11
N VAL A 77 -11.73 13.12 6.15
CA VAL A 77 -12.99 13.35 5.41
C VAL A 77 -12.75 13.28 3.90
N VAL A 78 -11.69 13.93 3.41
CA VAL A 78 -11.34 13.92 1.98
C VAL A 78 -11.01 12.50 1.52
N VAL A 79 -10.19 11.78 2.28
CA VAL A 79 -9.83 10.39 1.97
C VAL A 79 -11.07 9.49 2.00
N ALA A 80 -11.93 9.61 3.00
CA ALA A 80 -13.17 8.84 3.10
C ALA A 80 -14.08 9.07 1.88
N GLY A 81 -14.27 10.33 1.47
CA GLY A 81 -15.03 10.66 0.26
C GLY A 81 -14.48 10.02 -1.00
N LEU A 82 -13.15 10.08 -1.21
CA LEU A 82 -12.50 9.44 -2.36
C LEU A 82 -12.62 7.92 -2.32
N VAL A 83 -12.47 7.31 -1.16
CA VAL A 83 -12.58 5.85 -1.00
C VAL A 83 -14.01 5.38 -1.31
N VAL A 84 -15.04 6.13 -0.90
CA VAL A 84 -16.44 5.83 -1.27
C VAL A 84 -16.63 5.86 -2.78
N VAL A 85 -16.07 6.86 -3.47
CA VAL A 85 -16.13 6.93 -4.94
C VAL A 85 -15.44 5.74 -5.60
N VAL A 86 -14.23 5.39 -5.15
CA VAL A 86 -13.50 4.22 -5.66
C VAL A 86 -14.27 2.92 -5.40
N ASN A 87 -14.88 2.78 -4.23
CA ASN A 87 -15.71 1.62 -3.91
C ASN A 87 -16.91 1.49 -4.85
N GLN A 88 -17.61 2.58 -5.14
CA GLN A 88 -18.74 2.57 -6.08
C GLN A 88 -18.29 2.20 -7.50
N LEU A 89 -17.13 2.66 -7.93
CA LEU A 89 -16.56 2.27 -9.22
C LEU A 89 -16.22 0.77 -9.24
N LEU A 90 -15.60 0.24 -8.19
CA LEU A 90 -15.29 -1.18 -8.09
C LEU A 90 -16.55 -2.06 -8.07
N LEU A 91 -17.61 -1.64 -7.38
CA LEU A 91 -18.90 -2.32 -7.38
C LEU A 91 -19.54 -2.36 -8.77
N ALA A 92 -19.33 -1.32 -9.58
CA ALA A 92 -19.87 -1.26 -10.95
C ALA A 92 -19.12 -2.18 -11.93
N PHE A 93 -17.80 -2.34 -11.78
CA PHE A 93 -16.96 -3.07 -12.73
C PHE A 93 -16.57 -4.49 -12.28
N ALA A 94 -16.43 -4.74 -10.99
CA ALA A 94 -15.90 -5.98 -10.43
C ALA A 94 -16.60 -6.34 -9.11
N TYR A 95 -17.88 -6.74 -9.20
CA TYR A 95 -18.74 -6.98 -8.04
C TYR A 95 -18.17 -8.01 -7.06
N ASP A 96 -17.63 -9.14 -7.55
CA ASP A 96 -17.10 -10.22 -6.71
C ASP A 96 -15.88 -9.78 -5.91
N VAL A 97 -14.99 -9.02 -6.54
CA VAL A 97 -13.79 -8.47 -5.89
C VAL A 97 -14.17 -7.36 -4.91
N ALA A 98 -15.10 -6.50 -5.29
CA ALA A 98 -15.60 -5.42 -4.45
C ALA A 98 -16.27 -5.96 -3.17
N LYS A 99 -16.99 -7.08 -3.25
CA LYS A 99 -17.57 -7.75 -2.08
C LYS A 99 -16.50 -8.26 -1.10
N GLN A 100 -15.41 -8.81 -1.60
CA GLN A 100 -14.26 -9.21 -0.76
C GLN A 100 -13.56 -8.00 -0.16
N LEU A 101 -13.43 -6.91 -0.92
CA LEU A 101 -12.79 -5.67 -0.46
C LEU A 101 -13.65 -4.84 0.50
N SER A 102 -14.96 -5.03 0.56
CA SER A 102 -15.86 -4.25 1.41
C SER A 102 -15.42 -4.24 2.88
N VAL A 103 -14.85 -5.36 3.34
CA VAL A 103 -14.27 -5.48 4.69
C VAL A 103 -13.01 -4.63 4.86
N PHE A 104 -12.25 -4.41 3.78
CA PHE A 104 -10.95 -3.71 3.82
C PHE A 104 -11.05 -2.22 3.50
N ILE A 105 -12.23 -1.71 3.11
CA ILE A 105 -12.44 -0.29 2.80
C ILE A 105 -12.07 0.60 3.99
N GLY A 106 -12.45 0.19 5.20
CA GLY A 106 -12.05 0.89 6.42
C GLY A 106 -10.53 0.98 6.59
N LEU A 107 -9.79 -0.06 6.15
CA LEU A 107 -8.33 -0.06 6.19
C LEU A 107 -7.68 0.87 5.16
N ILE A 108 -8.36 1.18 4.05
CA ILE A 108 -7.88 2.19 3.11
C ILE A 108 -7.98 3.57 3.74
N ILE A 109 -9.11 3.90 4.36
CA ILE A 109 -9.34 5.22 4.98
C ILE A 109 -8.35 5.49 6.10
N THR A 110 -8.11 4.49 6.96
CA THR A 110 -7.20 4.61 8.13
C THR A 110 -5.75 4.21 7.82
N ASN A 111 -5.40 4.05 6.53
CA ASN A 111 -4.08 3.63 6.15
C ASN A 111 -3.02 4.70 6.49
N CYS A 112 -2.03 4.31 7.28
CA CYS A 112 -0.99 5.22 7.75
C CYS A 112 -0.11 5.78 6.62
N ILE A 113 -0.02 5.12 5.46
CA ILE A 113 0.69 5.69 4.31
C ILE A 113 -0.04 6.90 3.72
N LEU A 114 -1.39 6.84 3.63
CA LEU A 114 -2.20 7.97 3.18
C LEU A 114 -2.02 9.16 4.10
N MET A 115 -2.26 8.95 5.40
CA MET A 115 -2.13 10.00 6.40
C MET A 115 -0.71 10.56 6.47
N GLY A 116 0.30 9.69 6.46
CA GLY A 116 1.71 10.09 6.52
C GLY A 116 2.14 10.95 5.33
N ARG A 117 1.72 10.61 4.10
CA ARG A 117 2.09 11.39 2.91
C ARG A 117 1.29 12.68 2.76
N LEU A 118 0.00 12.67 3.12
CA LEU A 118 -0.81 13.88 3.15
C LEU A 118 -0.22 14.93 4.09
N GLU A 119 0.19 14.50 5.29
CA GLU A 119 0.76 15.38 6.30
C GLU A 119 2.19 15.83 5.95
N ALA A 120 3.07 14.89 5.57
CA ALA A 120 4.48 15.18 5.36
C ALA A 120 4.76 15.90 4.03
N PHE A 121 4.00 15.60 2.98
CA PHE A 121 4.30 16.12 1.64
C PHE A 121 3.22 17.03 1.07
N ALA A 122 1.95 16.64 1.06
CA ALA A 122 0.89 17.39 0.40
C ALA A 122 0.64 18.76 1.07
N MET A 123 0.76 18.83 2.39
CA MET A 123 0.62 20.09 3.13
C MET A 123 1.78 21.06 2.90
N ALA A 124 2.96 20.59 2.53
CA ALA A 124 4.16 21.40 2.35
C ALA A 124 4.38 21.85 0.89
N ASN A 125 3.92 21.07 -0.09
CA ASN A 125 4.25 21.22 -1.49
C ASN A 125 3.07 21.63 -2.38
N ARG A 126 3.40 22.03 -3.62
CA ARG A 126 2.40 22.39 -4.66
C ARG A 126 1.67 21.14 -5.17
N PRO A 127 0.47 21.28 -5.80
CA PRO A 127 -0.34 20.15 -6.24
C PRO A 127 0.36 19.20 -7.22
N TRP A 128 1.14 19.72 -8.16
CA TRP A 128 1.80 18.90 -9.18
C TRP A 128 2.87 17.93 -8.61
N PRO A 129 3.86 18.41 -7.82
CA PRO A 129 4.78 17.50 -7.13
C PRO A 129 4.08 16.54 -6.18
N SER A 130 2.99 16.97 -5.53
CA SER A 130 2.20 16.12 -4.62
C SER A 130 1.50 14.96 -5.35
N PHE A 131 1.02 15.20 -6.58
CA PHE A 131 0.47 14.14 -7.42
C PHE A 131 1.52 13.07 -7.76
N LEU A 132 2.72 13.51 -8.20
CA LEU A 132 3.82 12.60 -8.52
C LEU A 132 4.30 11.81 -7.30
N ASP A 133 4.36 12.44 -6.13
CA ASP A 133 4.69 11.80 -4.87
C ASP A 133 3.66 10.73 -4.50
N GLY A 134 2.36 11.04 -4.68
CA GLY A 134 1.26 10.09 -4.45
C GLY A 134 1.39 8.83 -5.31
N ILE A 135 1.65 8.98 -6.59
CA ILE A 135 1.85 7.83 -7.50
C ILE A 135 3.11 7.05 -7.12
N GLY A 136 4.25 7.72 -6.92
CA GLY A 136 5.51 7.07 -6.59
C GLY A 136 5.45 6.25 -5.30
N ASN A 137 4.93 6.84 -4.21
CA ASN A 137 4.76 6.13 -2.94
C ASN A 137 3.69 5.04 -3.01
N GLY A 138 2.60 5.28 -3.76
CA GLY A 138 1.56 4.29 -3.98
C GLY A 138 2.08 3.05 -4.71
N ILE A 139 2.89 3.22 -5.76
CA ILE A 139 3.51 2.09 -6.48
C ILE A 139 4.52 1.37 -5.58
N GLY A 140 5.35 2.09 -4.82
CA GLY A 140 6.28 1.50 -3.86
C GLY A 140 5.56 0.64 -2.81
N TYR A 141 4.41 1.09 -2.33
CA TYR A 141 3.55 0.35 -1.42
C TYR A 141 2.93 -0.89 -2.07
N ALA A 142 2.34 -0.73 -3.27
CA ALA A 142 1.71 -1.83 -4.00
C ALA A 142 2.69 -2.96 -4.33
N LEU A 143 3.93 -2.60 -4.68
CA LEU A 143 4.99 -3.57 -4.96
C LEU A 143 5.28 -4.45 -3.72
N ILE A 144 5.38 -3.87 -2.54
CA ILE A 144 5.58 -4.65 -1.30
C ILE A 144 4.36 -5.53 -1.00
N LEU A 145 3.13 -5.02 -1.20
CA LEU A 145 1.91 -5.83 -1.04
C LEU A 145 1.94 -7.07 -1.94
N ILE A 146 2.31 -6.89 -3.20
CA ILE A 146 2.36 -7.99 -4.18
C ILE A 146 3.45 -9.00 -3.79
N ILE A 147 4.64 -8.54 -3.40
CA ILE A 147 5.74 -9.43 -2.99
C ILE A 147 5.32 -10.26 -1.77
N VAL A 148 4.81 -9.62 -0.72
CA VAL A 148 4.39 -10.32 0.50
C VAL A 148 3.22 -11.25 0.22
N GLY A 149 2.23 -10.80 -0.57
CA GLY A 149 1.08 -11.61 -0.98
C GLY A 149 1.48 -12.84 -1.79
N PHE A 150 2.42 -12.67 -2.71
CA PHE A 150 2.96 -13.77 -3.51
C PHE A 150 3.58 -14.87 -2.64
N PHE A 151 4.47 -14.51 -1.71
CA PHE A 151 5.10 -15.49 -0.81
C PHE A 151 4.08 -16.16 0.11
N ARG A 152 3.12 -15.42 0.63
CA ARG A 152 2.11 -15.97 1.54
C ARG A 152 1.14 -16.91 0.84
N GLU A 153 0.65 -16.55 -0.35
CA GLU A 153 -0.28 -17.39 -1.11
C GLU A 153 0.42 -18.63 -1.63
N LEU A 154 1.65 -18.49 -2.16
CA LEU A 154 2.42 -19.62 -2.67
C LEU A 154 2.73 -20.66 -1.58
N LEU A 155 3.24 -20.21 -0.43
CA LEU A 155 3.65 -21.12 0.65
C LEU A 155 2.48 -21.57 1.55
N GLY A 156 1.42 -20.76 1.64
CA GLY A 156 0.27 -21.06 2.49
C GLY A 156 -0.80 -21.93 1.81
N SER A 157 -1.13 -21.61 0.57
CA SER A 157 -2.21 -22.29 -0.17
C SER A 157 -1.71 -23.16 -1.31
N GLY A 158 -0.48 -22.95 -1.81
CA GLY A 158 0.03 -23.62 -3.01
C GLY A 158 -0.68 -23.18 -4.29
N THR A 159 -1.49 -22.12 -4.21
CA THR A 159 -2.23 -21.52 -5.33
C THR A 159 -1.71 -20.12 -5.62
N LEU A 160 -1.82 -19.65 -6.84
CA LEU A 160 -1.60 -18.26 -7.24
C LEU A 160 -2.78 -17.80 -8.09
N LEU A 161 -3.44 -16.72 -7.67
CA LEU A 161 -4.63 -16.18 -8.34
C LEU A 161 -5.74 -17.24 -8.55
N GLY A 162 -5.91 -18.16 -7.60
CA GLY A 162 -6.88 -19.23 -7.70
C GLY A 162 -6.48 -20.43 -8.59
N MET A 163 -5.33 -20.39 -9.26
CA MET A 163 -4.78 -21.51 -10.00
C MET A 163 -3.81 -22.31 -9.14
N GLN A 164 -3.95 -23.65 -9.15
CA GLN A 164 -3.04 -24.53 -8.43
C GLN A 164 -1.67 -24.54 -9.14
N VAL A 165 -0.65 -24.03 -8.50
CA VAL A 165 0.72 -23.93 -9.05
C VAL A 165 1.58 -25.10 -8.59
N VAL A 166 1.30 -25.64 -7.39
CA VAL A 166 2.01 -26.80 -6.86
C VAL A 166 1.45 -28.05 -7.51
N PRO A 167 2.24 -28.81 -8.31
CA PRO A 167 1.79 -30.05 -8.95
C PRO A 167 1.47 -31.12 -7.90
N ASP A 168 0.48 -31.97 -8.21
CA ASP A 168 -0.01 -33.02 -7.31
C ASP A 168 1.09 -33.99 -6.86
N SER A 169 2.16 -34.14 -7.65
CA SER A 169 3.34 -34.95 -7.31
C SER A 169 4.05 -34.48 -6.02
N PHE A 170 3.97 -33.21 -5.66
CA PHE A 170 4.53 -32.70 -4.40
C PHE A 170 3.66 -33.06 -3.19
N TYR A 171 2.33 -33.14 -3.38
CA TYR A 171 1.42 -33.57 -2.32
C TYR A 171 1.57 -35.08 -2.06
N GLU A 172 1.85 -35.89 -3.07
CA GLU A 172 2.16 -37.32 -2.92
C GLU A 172 3.51 -37.55 -2.23
N ALA A 173 4.48 -36.62 -2.37
CA ALA A 173 5.75 -36.66 -1.66
C ALA A 173 5.65 -36.26 -0.18
N GLY A 174 4.44 -35.95 0.34
CA GLY A 174 4.19 -35.62 1.74
C GLY A 174 4.22 -34.11 2.06
N TYR A 175 4.17 -33.26 1.05
CA TYR A 175 4.06 -31.81 1.27
C TYR A 175 2.66 -31.44 1.79
N VAL A 176 2.59 -30.81 2.94
CA VAL A 176 1.36 -30.26 3.52
C VAL A 176 1.44 -28.75 3.50
N ASN A 177 0.40 -28.10 2.99
CA ASN A 177 0.31 -26.65 2.95
C ASN A 177 0.49 -26.06 4.36
N ASN A 178 1.39 -25.10 4.48
CA ASN A 178 1.67 -24.47 5.77
C ASN A 178 0.63 -23.39 6.09
N GLY A 179 -0.49 -23.78 6.72
CA GLY A 179 -1.54 -22.85 7.14
C GLY A 179 -1.07 -21.71 8.06
N LEU A 180 0.09 -21.86 8.71
CA LEU A 180 0.70 -20.82 9.53
C LEU A 180 1.08 -19.57 8.69
N MET A 181 1.42 -19.76 7.41
CA MET A 181 1.78 -18.68 6.49
C MET A 181 0.61 -17.73 6.20
N ILE A 182 -0.64 -18.21 6.29
CA ILE A 182 -1.83 -17.40 6.07
C ILE A 182 -2.13 -16.50 7.28
N LEU A 183 -1.63 -16.85 8.47
CA LEU A 183 -1.86 -16.09 9.69
C LEU A 183 -1.09 -14.73 9.68
N PRO A 184 -1.67 -13.67 10.27
CA PRO A 184 -1.06 -12.34 10.33
C PRO A 184 0.35 -12.28 10.92
N PRO A 185 0.72 -13.05 11.97
CA PRO A 185 2.07 -13.01 12.52
C PRO A 185 3.17 -13.36 11.51
N MET A 186 2.88 -14.27 10.57
CA MET A 186 3.86 -14.67 9.56
C MET A 186 4.12 -13.56 8.54
N ALA A 187 3.10 -12.76 8.21
CA ALA A 187 3.29 -11.57 7.39
C ALA A 187 4.27 -10.57 8.03
N LEU A 188 4.20 -10.40 9.35
CA LEU A 188 5.12 -9.52 10.08
C LEU A 188 6.57 -10.03 9.98
N ILE A 189 6.77 -11.34 10.10
CA ILE A 189 8.10 -11.97 9.96
C ILE A 189 8.64 -11.75 8.54
N ILE A 190 7.81 -11.98 7.50
CA ILE A 190 8.21 -11.77 6.10
C ILE A 190 8.59 -10.32 5.85
N VAL A 191 7.77 -9.37 6.29
CA VAL A 191 8.08 -7.93 6.16
C VAL A 191 9.35 -7.58 6.93
N GLY A 192 9.54 -8.11 8.15
CA GLY A 192 10.74 -7.92 8.93
C GLY A 192 12.00 -8.44 8.22
N CYS A 193 11.91 -9.62 7.60
CA CYS A 193 13.00 -10.17 6.79
C CYS A 193 13.31 -9.29 5.56
N ILE A 194 12.29 -8.79 4.87
CA ILE A 194 12.47 -7.89 3.72
C ILE A 194 13.18 -6.60 4.16
N ILE A 195 12.75 -6.00 5.28
CA ILE A 195 13.38 -4.80 5.84
C ILE A 195 14.83 -5.08 6.23
N TRP A 196 15.09 -6.21 6.88
CA TRP A 196 16.43 -6.59 7.29
C TRP A 196 17.37 -6.79 6.10
N VAL A 197 16.92 -7.51 5.06
CA VAL A 197 17.70 -7.72 3.82
C VAL A 197 17.97 -6.39 3.13
N HIS A 198 16.94 -5.52 3.00
CA HIS A 198 17.10 -4.22 2.38
C HIS A 198 18.13 -3.34 3.13
N ARG A 199 18.07 -3.30 4.46
CA ARG A 199 19.04 -2.56 5.29
C ARG A 199 20.43 -3.16 5.24
N SER A 200 20.56 -4.49 5.14
CA SER A 200 21.84 -5.17 5.02
C SER A 200 22.55 -4.87 3.70
N ILE A 201 21.77 -4.69 2.62
CA ILE A 201 22.29 -4.35 1.29
C ILE A 201 22.64 -2.86 1.21
N ASN A 202 21.80 -1.99 1.75
CA ASN A 202 21.97 -0.54 1.72
C ASN A 202 22.50 -0.02 3.08
N LYS A 203 23.73 -0.36 3.43
CA LYS A 203 24.38 0.09 4.67
C LYS A 203 24.58 1.61 4.79
N ASP A 204 24.35 2.37 3.72
CA ASP A 204 24.62 3.81 3.62
C ASP A 204 23.40 4.68 3.99
N ILE A 205 22.36 4.12 4.64
CA ILE A 205 21.13 4.86 4.99
C ILE A 205 21.09 5.25 6.49
N GLU A 206 22.21 5.14 7.20
CA GLU A 206 22.38 5.71 8.56
C GLU A 206 23.02 7.09 8.54
#